data_722daa05b3c324b6b4825feb2c324523
#
_entry.id   722daa05b3c324b6b4825feb2c324523
#
_cell.length_a   1.000
_cell.length_b   1.000
_cell.length_c   1.000
_cell.angle_alpha   90.00
_cell.angle_beta   90.00
_cell.angle_gamma   90.00
#
_symmetry.space_group_name_H-M   'P 1'
#
loop_
_entity.id
_entity.type
_entity.pdbx_description
1 polymer ?
#
loop_
_entity_poly.entity_id
_entity_poly.type
_entity_poly.pdbx_seq_one_letter_code
_entity_poly.pdbx_strand_id
1 'polypeptide(L)'
;MKKVLVTCGLLFSLSGWGQTLPYQNPELSPAERAKDLVKRLTLEEKALLMCDDSEAIPRLGIKKFNWWSEALHGVANQGNVTVFPEPVGMAASFNDKLVFEIFNAVSDEMRAKHNERVRNGLEDVRFHSLSVWTPNVNIFRDPRWGRGQETYGEDPYLTSQMGIAVVKGLQGPENEKYRKLLACAKHYAVHSGPEWSRHTANLNNVSPRDLWETYLPAFKALVQKADVREVMCAYQRLDDDPCCGNTRLLQQILRDEWGFKYLVVSDCGAIADFWTSHKSSSDA
;
A
#
# COMPACT_ATOMS: atom_id res chain seq x y z
N MET A 1 23.39 -41.60 -68.95
CA MET A 1 22.44 -40.66 -68.36
C MET A 1 22.29 -40.95 -66.86
N LYS A 2 22.99 -40.20 -66.00
CA LYS A 2 22.91 -40.37 -64.53
C LYS A 2 21.84 -39.44 -63.99
N LYS A 3 20.83 -39.99 -63.34
CA LYS A 3 19.77 -39.20 -62.62
C LYS A 3 20.30 -38.82 -61.26
N VAL A 4 20.38 -37.48 -60.99
CA VAL A 4 20.70 -36.94 -59.70
C VAL A 4 19.34 -36.70 -58.98
N LEU A 5 19.14 -37.41 -57.85
CA LEU A 5 18.03 -37.16 -56.95
C LEU A 5 18.43 -36.02 -56.00
N VAL A 6 17.77 -34.92 -56.05
CA VAL A 6 17.88 -33.81 -55.10
C VAL A 6 16.85 -34.05 -53.99
N THR A 7 17.28 -34.43 -52.81
CA THR A 7 16.46 -34.57 -51.63
C THR A 7 16.35 -33.18 -50.96
N CYS A 8 15.19 -32.55 -51.08
CA CYS A 8 14.90 -31.30 -50.42
C CYS A 8 14.52 -31.59 -48.93
N GLY A 9 15.49 -31.35 -48.02
CA GLY A 9 15.25 -31.46 -46.59
C GLY A 9 14.45 -30.26 -46.08
N LEU A 10 13.20 -30.50 -45.68
CA LEU A 10 12.39 -29.49 -44.95
C LEU A 10 12.94 -29.38 -43.53
N LEU A 11 13.69 -28.32 -43.24
CA LEU A 11 14.00 -27.88 -41.90
C LEU A 11 12.75 -27.31 -41.25
N PHE A 12 12.03 -28.10 -40.47
CA PHE A 12 11.04 -27.59 -39.51
C PHE A 12 11.77 -26.84 -38.40
N SER A 13 11.80 -25.52 -38.49
CA SER A 13 12.14 -24.68 -37.35
C SER A 13 10.98 -24.80 -36.32
N LEU A 14 11.19 -25.61 -35.29
CA LEU A 14 10.38 -25.61 -34.09
C LEU A 14 10.61 -24.27 -33.39
N SER A 15 9.81 -23.25 -33.77
CA SER A 15 9.62 -22.08 -32.95
C SER A 15 8.96 -22.56 -31.68
N GLY A 16 9.76 -22.84 -30.66
CA GLY A 16 9.27 -23.08 -29.31
C GLY A 16 8.52 -21.86 -28.84
N TRP A 17 7.22 -21.86 -28.97
CA TRP A 17 6.35 -20.93 -28.28
C TRP A 17 6.54 -21.20 -26.80
N GLY A 18 7.39 -20.39 -26.15
CA GLY A 18 7.57 -20.45 -24.71
C GLY A 18 6.20 -20.32 -24.07
N GLN A 19 5.78 -21.37 -23.40
CA GLN A 19 4.48 -21.40 -22.74
C GLN A 19 4.46 -20.30 -21.69
N THR A 20 3.60 -19.27 -21.88
CA THR A 20 3.44 -18.17 -20.91
C THR A 20 3.12 -18.77 -19.55
N LEU A 21 3.97 -18.52 -18.57
CA LEU A 21 3.78 -19.06 -17.22
C LEU A 21 2.52 -18.43 -16.60
N PRO A 22 1.78 -19.16 -15.73
CA PRO A 22 0.54 -18.65 -15.15
C PRO A 22 0.68 -17.28 -14.47
N TYR A 23 1.77 -17.03 -13.74
CA TYR A 23 1.98 -15.72 -13.09
C TYR A 23 2.16 -14.56 -14.09
N GLN A 24 2.59 -14.85 -15.31
CA GLN A 24 2.78 -13.86 -16.40
C GLN A 24 1.50 -13.62 -17.20
N ASN A 25 0.50 -14.48 -17.07
CA ASN A 25 -0.75 -14.37 -17.82
C ASN A 25 -1.66 -13.28 -17.23
N PRO A 26 -1.87 -12.14 -17.92
CA PRO A 26 -2.69 -11.05 -17.42
C PRO A 26 -4.19 -11.38 -17.36
N GLU A 27 -4.65 -12.47 -17.98
CA GLU A 27 -6.06 -12.89 -17.95
C GLU A 27 -6.43 -13.69 -16.69
N LEU A 28 -5.43 -14.18 -15.95
CA LEU A 28 -5.65 -14.79 -14.64
C LEU A 28 -5.80 -13.73 -13.56
N SER A 29 -6.53 -14.06 -12.52
CA SER A 29 -6.69 -13.19 -11.35
C SER A 29 -5.33 -12.92 -10.66
N PRO A 30 -5.16 -11.77 -10.00
CA PRO A 30 -3.95 -11.50 -9.21
C PRO A 30 -3.63 -12.59 -8.19
N ALA A 31 -4.65 -13.18 -7.55
CA ALA A 31 -4.48 -14.25 -6.58
C ALA A 31 -3.93 -15.55 -7.21
N GLU A 32 -4.42 -15.95 -8.38
CA GLU A 32 -3.91 -17.11 -9.11
C GLU A 32 -2.48 -16.89 -9.57
N ARG A 33 -2.18 -15.70 -10.09
CA ARG A 33 -0.84 -15.31 -10.51
C ARG A 33 0.15 -15.31 -9.33
N ALA A 34 -0.23 -14.72 -8.21
CA ALA A 34 0.58 -14.69 -7.00
C ALA A 34 0.83 -16.11 -6.46
N LYS A 35 -0.18 -16.98 -6.44
CA LYS A 35 -0.06 -18.37 -5.99
C LYS A 35 0.91 -19.18 -6.84
N ASP A 36 0.95 -18.96 -8.15
CA ASP A 36 1.91 -19.61 -9.05
C ASP A 36 3.31 -19.03 -8.85
N LEU A 37 3.45 -17.69 -8.76
CA LEU A 37 4.73 -17.02 -8.55
C LEU A 37 5.40 -17.48 -7.25
N VAL A 38 4.69 -17.46 -6.12
CA VAL A 38 5.22 -17.83 -4.79
C VAL A 38 5.80 -19.25 -4.76
N LYS A 39 5.25 -20.19 -5.54
CA LYS A 39 5.79 -21.55 -5.65
C LYS A 39 7.13 -21.61 -6.39
N ARG A 40 7.45 -20.59 -7.18
CA ARG A 40 8.68 -20.52 -7.99
C ARG A 40 9.80 -19.78 -7.28
N LEU A 41 9.48 -19.00 -6.24
CA LEU A 41 10.44 -18.23 -5.46
C LEU A 41 11.22 -19.11 -4.48
N THR A 42 12.53 -18.86 -4.36
CA THR A 42 13.34 -19.39 -3.26
C THR A 42 12.98 -18.69 -1.95
N LEU A 43 13.50 -19.18 -0.83
CA LEU A 43 13.29 -18.54 0.47
C LEU A 43 13.92 -17.13 0.50
N GLU A 44 15.13 -17.00 -0.02
CA GLU A 44 15.87 -15.74 -0.12
C GLU A 44 15.13 -14.72 -0.99
N GLU A 45 14.59 -15.13 -2.12
CA GLU A 45 13.81 -14.28 -3.00
C GLU A 45 12.51 -13.81 -2.35
N LYS A 46 11.85 -14.68 -1.57
CA LYS A 46 10.68 -14.29 -0.76
C LYS A 46 11.04 -13.25 0.28
N ALA A 47 12.19 -13.39 0.96
CA ALA A 47 12.66 -12.42 1.94
C ALA A 47 12.96 -11.07 1.29
N LEU A 48 13.61 -11.04 0.12
CA LEU A 48 13.86 -9.81 -0.63
C LEU A 48 12.58 -9.08 -1.05
N LEU A 49 11.51 -9.80 -1.37
CA LEU A 49 10.21 -9.21 -1.70
C LEU A 49 9.43 -8.69 -0.48
N MET A 50 9.87 -9.00 0.74
CA MET A 50 9.25 -8.47 1.97
C MET A 50 9.78 -7.09 2.39
N CYS A 51 10.81 -6.56 1.69
CA CYS A 51 11.34 -5.22 1.93
C CYS A 51 10.53 -4.16 1.18
N ASP A 52 10.50 -2.91 1.68
CA ASP A 52 9.87 -1.78 1.00
C ASP A 52 10.55 -1.46 -0.34
N ASP A 53 11.85 -1.70 -0.44
CA ASP A 53 12.64 -1.67 -1.67
C ASP A 53 12.84 -3.10 -2.17
N SER A 54 11.77 -3.68 -2.73
CA SER A 54 11.75 -5.07 -3.20
C SER A 54 12.66 -5.26 -4.41
N GLU A 55 13.65 -6.12 -4.28
CA GLU A 55 14.64 -6.37 -5.33
C GLU A 55 14.05 -7.08 -6.56
N ALA A 56 14.69 -6.89 -7.71
CA ALA A 56 14.35 -7.59 -8.93
C ALA A 56 14.68 -9.08 -8.83
N ILE A 57 13.87 -9.92 -9.51
CA ILE A 57 14.17 -11.35 -9.67
C ILE A 57 14.27 -11.67 -11.18
N PRO A 58 15.45 -11.44 -11.78
CA PRO A 58 15.64 -11.48 -13.24
C PRO A 58 15.26 -12.83 -13.86
N ARG A 59 15.56 -13.95 -13.19
CA ARG A 59 15.23 -15.30 -13.70
C ARG A 59 13.72 -15.53 -13.88
N LEU A 60 12.89 -14.76 -13.19
CA LEU A 60 11.42 -14.78 -13.30
C LEU A 60 10.86 -13.55 -14.03
N GLY A 61 11.72 -12.65 -14.51
CA GLY A 61 11.30 -11.42 -15.16
C GLY A 61 10.58 -10.44 -14.22
N ILE A 62 10.77 -10.56 -12.90
CA ILE A 62 10.22 -9.66 -11.92
C ILE A 62 11.13 -8.45 -11.81
N LYS A 63 10.58 -7.26 -12.04
CA LYS A 63 11.30 -6.00 -11.92
C LYS A 63 11.38 -5.57 -10.47
N LYS A 64 12.36 -4.71 -10.16
CA LYS A 64 12.43 -3.99 -8.89
C LYS A 64 11.14 -3.20 -8.67
N PHE A 65 10.68 -3.14 -7.42
CA PHE A 65 9.51 -2.37 -7.02
C PHE A 65 9.75 -1.73 -5.65
N ASN A 66 9.53 -0.43 -5.54
CA ASN A 66 9.58 0.26 -4.26
C ASN A 66 8.14 0.54 -3.78
N TRP A 67 7.82 0.15 -2.55
CA TRP A 67 6.47 0.29 -1.97
C TRP A 67 6.21 1.69 -1.43
N TRP A 68 7.25 2.54 -1.29
CA TRP A 68 7.13 3.80 -0.60
C TRP A 68 6.98 4.99 -1.54
N SER A 69 5.76 5.45 -1.70
CA SER A 69 5.45 6.79 -2.22
C SER A 69 4.47 7.50 -1.31
N GLU A 70 4.43 8.82 -1.40
CA GLU A 70 3.59 9.67 -0.56
C GLU A 70 2.83 10.68 -1.41
N ALA A 71 1.58 10.98 -1.03
CA ALA A 71 0.76 11.96 -1.73
C ALA A 71 -0.29 12.60 -0.81
N LEU A 72 0.07 13.00 0.40
CA LEU A 72 -0.88 13.54 1.39
C LEU A 72 -1.61 14.80 0.90
N HIS A 73 -0.93 15.66 0.15
CA HIS A 73 -1.50 16.88 -0.44
C HIS A 73 -0.90 17.24 -1.80
N GLY A 74 -0.62 16.23 -2.60
CA GLY A 74 0.09 16.27 -3.89
C GLY A 74 1.20 15.24 -3.93
N VAL A 75 1.73 14.96 -5.12
CA VAL A 75 2.80 13.96 -5.30
C VAL A 75 4.07 14.40 -4.58
N ALA A 76 4.59 13.58 -3.67
CA ALA A 76 5.77 13.95 -2.90
C ALA A 76 7.08 13.63 -3.63
N ASN A 77 8.06 14.51 -3.51
CA ASN A 77 9.46 14.32 -3.91
C ASN A 77 9.70 13.96 -5.39
N GLN A 78 8.83 14.39 -6.29
CA GLN A 78 8.96 14.13 -7.73
C GLN A 78 9.15 15.41 -8.58
N GLY A 79 9.79 16.44 -8.02
CA GLY A 79 10.07 17.70 -8.71
C GLY A 79 8.82 18.58 -8.85
N ASN A 80 8.63 19.21 -10.02
CA ASN A 80 7.47 20.06 -10.26
C ASN A 80 6.18 19.24 -10.28
N VAL A 81 5.32 19.51 -9.30
CA VAL A 81 4.03 18.86 -9.08
C VAL A 81 3.01 19.87 -8.55
N THR A 82 1.74 19.56 -8.67
CA THR A 82 0.69 20.37 -8.05
C THR A 82 0.66 20.11 -6.55
N VAL A 83 0.70 21.20 -5.76
CA VAL A 83 0.62 21.17 -4.30
C VAL A 83 -0.73 21.70 -3.87
N PHE A 84 -1.44 20.93 -3.09
CA PHE A 84 -2.74 21.26 -2.52
C PHE A 84 -2.59 21.64 -1.03
N PRO A 85 -3.64 22.18 -0.39
CA PRO A 85 -3.64 22.40 1.06
C PRO A 85 -3.37 21.10 1.84
N GLU A 86 -2.83 21.22 3.05
CA GLU A 86 -2.68 20.10 3.99
C GLU A 86 -4.03 19.40 4.24
N PRO A 87 -4.06 18.09 4.54
CA PRO A 87 -5.30 17.34 4.74
C PRO A 87 -6.28 17.96 5.73
N VAL A 88 -5.80 18.53 6.85
CA VAL A 88 -6.65 19.21 7.81
C VAL A 88 -7.35 20.43 7.20
N GLY A 89 -6.67 21.16 6.31
CA GLY A 89 -7.24 22.30 5.57
C GLY A 89 -8.26 21.84 4.52
N MET A 90 -7.98 20.74 3.82
CA MET A 90 -8.96 20.14 2.89
C MET A 90 -10.21 19.66 3.64
N ALA A 91 -10.06 19.04 4.81
CA ALA A 91 -11.18 18.57 5.62
C ALA A 91 -12.06 19.71 6.12
N ALA A 92 -11.49 20.89 6.43
CA ALA A 92 -12.23 22.08 6.83
C ALA A 92 -13.19 22.62 5.75
N SER A 93 -13.06 22.18 4.51
CA SER A 93 -14.02 22.48 3.44
C SER A 93 -15.34 21.73 3.58
N PHE A 94 -15.39 20.62 4.31
CA PHE A 94 -16.51 19.68 4.39
C PHE A 94 -17.02 19.21 3.01
N ASN A 95 -16.14 19.19 2.01
CA ASN A 95 -16.47 18.90 0.61
C ASN A 95 -15.70 17.67 0.11
N ASP A 96 -16.27 16.49 0.33
CA ASP A 96 -15.71 15.20 -0.09
C ASP A 96 -15.59 15.07 -1.62
N LYS A 97 -16.50 15.72 -2.37
CA LYS A 97 -16.41 15.73 -3.85
C LYS A 97 -15.18 16.49 -4.33
N LEU A 98 -14.90 17.66 -3.74
CA LEU A 98 -13.68 18.41 -4.05
C LEU A 98 -12.44 17.61 -3.70
N VAL A 99 -12.42 16.94 -2.54
CA VAL A 99 -11.31 16.09 -2.12
C VAL A 99 -11.11 14.93 -3.11
N PHE A 100 -12.18 14.29 -3.58
CA PHE A 100 -12.09 13.27 -4.63
C PHE A 100 -11.47 13.84 -5.93
N GLU A 101 -11.88 15.00 -6.40
CA GLU A 101 -11.33 15.64 -7.61
C GLU A 101 -9.85 15.96 -7.46
N ILE A 102 -9.44 16.48 -6.29
CA ILE A 102 -8.03 16.73 -5.97
C ILE A 102 -7.22 15.44 -6.10
N PHE A 103 -7.63 14.37 -5.43
CA PHE A 103 -6.85 13.12 -5.43
C PHE A 103 -6.97 12.35 -6.76
N ASN A 104 -8.01 12.57 -7.54
CA ASN A 104 -8.06 12.09 -8.91
C ASN A 104 -6.98 12.79 -9.78
N ALA A 105 -6.83 14.12 -9.65
CA ALA A 105 -5.76 14.86 -10.32
C ALA A 105 -4.36 14.43 -9.85
N VAL A 106 -4.17 14.25 -8.54
CA VAL A 106 -2.91 13.74 -7.97
C VAL A 106 -2.55 12.38 -8.55
N SER A 107 -3.53 11.48 -8.68
CA SER A 107 -3.30 10.14 -9.24
C SER A 107 -2.93 10.18 -10.72
N ASP A 108 -3.52 11.07 -11.50
CA ASP A 108 -3.16 11.26 -12.91
C ASP A 108 -1.73 11.80 -13.05
N GLU A 109 -1.37 12.80 -12.25
CA GLU A 109 -0.03 13.38 -12.25
C GLU A 109 1.04 12.35 -11.87
N MET A 110 0.80 11.58 -10.80
CA MET A 110 1.72 10.55 -10.35
C MET A 110 1.86 9.41 -11.38
N ARG A 111 0.76 9.00 -11.98
CA ARG A 111 0.77 7.98 -13.04
C ARG A 111 1.53 8.48 -14.27
N ALA A 112 1.39 9.74 -14.66
CA ALA A 112 2.13 10.33 -15.77
C ALA A 112 3.64 10.31 -15.53
N LYS A 113 4.07 10.71 -14.33
CA LYS A 113 5.48 10.70 -13.92
C LYS A 113 6.06 9.27 -13.87
N HIS A 114 5.33 8.32 -13.30
CA HIS A 114 5.74 6.92 -13.29
C HIS A 114 5.87 6.36 -14.72
N ASN A 115 4.89 6.60 -15.59
CA ASN A 115 4.93 6.12 -16.96
C ASN A 115 6.08 6.74 -17.77
N GLU A 116 6.45 7.98 -17.50
CA GLU A 116 7.62 8.61 -18.12
C GLU A 116 8.92 7.92 -17.68
N ARG A 117 9.08 7.62 -16.39
CA ARG A 117 10.23 6.84 -15.89
C ARG A 117 10.33 5.49 -16.58
N VAL A 118 9.20 4.75 -16.67
CA VAL A 118 9.16 3.44 -17.34
C VAL A 118 9.57 3.55 -18.81
N ARG A 119 9.08 4.57 -19.54
CA ARG A 119 9.47 4.83 -20.95
C ARG A 119 10.98 5.10 -21.09
N ASN A 120 11.58 5.74 -20.10
CA ASN A 120 13.00 6.04 -20.07
C ASN A 120 13.85 4.87 -19.52
N GLY A 121 13.26 3.71 -19.25
CA GLY A 121 13.96 2.53 -18.76
C GLY A 121 14.47 2.65 -17.32
N LEU A 122 13.93 3.58 -16.53
CA LEU A 122 14.34 3.80 -15.14
C LEU A 122 13.57 2.86 -14.20
N GLU A 123 14.27 2.33 -13.21
CA GLU A 123 13.70 1.46 -12.17
C GLU A 123 12.81 2.22 -11.20
N ASP A 124 11.91 1.50 -10.53
CA ASP A 124 11.18 2.02 -9.39
C ASP A 124 12.13 2.29 -8.22
N VAL A 125 12.00 3.47 -7.67
CA VAL A 125 12.73 3.90 -6.48
C VAL A 125 11.77 4.62 -5.54
N ARG A 126 12.20 4.86 -4.31
CA ARG A 126 11.39 5.60 -3.31
C ARG A 126 10.76 6.86 -3.91
N PHE A 127 9.49 7.06 -3.63
CA PHE A 127 8.61 8.13 -4.12
C PHE A 127 8.20 8.06 -5.60
N HIS A 128 8.61 7.03 -6.37
CA HIS A 128 8.31 6.96 -7.80
C HIS A 128 7.45 5.76 -8.20
N SER A 129 7.04 4.93 -7.25
CA SER A 129 6.17 3.78 -7.49
C SER A 129 4.67 4.14 -7.48
N LEU A 130 3.84 3.14 -7.71
CA LEU A 130 2.38 3.28 -7.73
C LEU A 130 1.70 2.84 -6.41
N SER A 131 2.47 2.44 -5.41
CA SER A 131 2.03 2.26 -4.02
C SER A 131 2.18 3.59 -3.29
N VAL A 132 1.12 4.06 -2.64
CA VAL A 132 1.06 5.41 -2.05
C VAL A 132 0.56 5.33 -0.62
N TRP A 133 1.43 5.69 0.33
CA TRP A 133 1.13 5.61 1.75
C TRP A 133 0.25 6.78 2.24
N THR A 134 -0.92 6.86 1.67
CA THR A 134 -1.95 7.88 1.84
C THR A 134 -3.34 7.24 1.71
N PRO A 135 -4.36 7.59 2.56
CA PRO A 135 -4.43 8.71 3.52
C PRO A 135 -4.00 8.36 4.95
N ASN A 136 -3.64 9.39 5.74
CA ASN A 136 -3.55 9.30 7.18
C ASN A 136 -4.94 9.55 7.80
N VAL A 137 -5.60 8.50 8.27
CA VAL A 137 -6.97 8.54 8.86
C VAL A 137 -6.96 8.39 10.37
N ASN A 138 -5.85 8.68 11.04
CA ASN A 138 -5.81 8.74 12.48
C ASN A 138 -6.60 9.95 12.99
N ILE A 139 -7.23 9.79 14.15
CA ILE A 139 -7.98 10.88 14.81
C ILE A 139 -6.98 11.78 15.54
N PHE A 140 -7.02 13.09 15.27
CA PHE A 140 -6.18 14.10 15.91
C PHE A 140 -6.67 14.39 17.34
N ARG A 141 -6.31 13.53 18.30
CA ARG A 141 -6.78 13.60 19.70
C ARG A 141 -5.81 14.35 20.64
N ASP A 142 -4.52 14.44 20.29
CA ASP A 142 -3.50 15.00 21.17
C ASP A 142 -2.73 16.13 20.45
N PRO A 143 -2.78 17.38 20.92
CA PRO A 143 -2.10 18.51 20.27
C PRO A 143 -0.56 18.40 20.28
N ARG A 144 0.00 17.50 21.10
CA ARG A 144 1.44 17.22 21.13
C ARG A 144 1.87 16.25 20.02
N TRP A 145 0.95 15.68 19.29
CA TRP A 145 1.27 14.86 18.14
C TRP A 145 1.73 15.73 16.96
N GLY A 146 2.98 15.56 16.51
CA GLY A 146 3.63 16.39 15.49
C GLY A 146 3.08 16.21 14.07
N ARG A 147 2.12 15.29 13.85
CA ARG A 147 1.58 14.94 12.52
C ARG A 147 0.08 15.24 12.39
N GLY A 148 -0.47 16.06 13.27
CA GLY A 148 -1.91 16.38 13.25
C GLY A 148 -2.39 17.01 11.94
N GLN A 149 -1.57 17.83 11.28
CA GLN A 149 -1.90 18.47 9.99
C GLN A 149 -2.07 17.47 8.85
N GLU A 150 -1.49 16.27 8.96
CA GLU A 150 -1.64 15.20 7.96
C GLU A 150 -3.02 14.54 7.99
N THR A 151 -3.87 14.87 8.98
CA THR A 151 -5.14 14.21 9.24
C THR A 151 -6.34 15.05 8.84
N TYR A 152 -7.53 14.46 8.91
CA TYR A 152 -8.81 15.13 8.61
C TYR A 152 -9.52 15.66 9.88
N GLY A 153 -8.80 15.75 11.02
CA GLY A 153 -9.26 16.32 12.28
C GLY A 153 -9.68 15.28 13.32
N GLU A 154 -10.65 15.66 14.16
CA GLU A 154 -11.03 14.91 15.36
C GLU A 154 -12.28 14.04 15.17
N ASP A 155 -13.09 14.31 14.14
CA ASP A 155 -14.36 13.63 13.92
C ASP A 155 -14.19 12.35 13.10
N PRO A 156 -14.60 11.17 13.62
CA PRO A 156 -14.45 9.90 12.91
C PRO A 156 -15.30 9.79 11.64
N TYR A 157 -16.46 10.44 11.60
CA TYR A 157 -17.33 10.43 10.43
C TYR A 157 -16.74 11.29 9.30
N LEU A 158 -16.35 12.52 9.59
CA LEU A 158 -15.68 13.40 8.62
C LEU A 158 -14.42 12.73 8.08
N THR A 159 -13.56 12.19 8.96
CA THR A 159 -12.35 11.45 8.57
C THR A 159 -12.69 10.27 7.66
N SER A 160 -13.77 9.54 7.93
CA SER A 160 -14.21 8.43 7.06
C SER A 160 -14.63 8.92 5.68
N GLN A 161 -15.42 10.00 5.58
CA GLN A 161 -15.89 10.52 4.28
C GLN A 161 -14.74 11.07 3.45
N MET A 162 -13.86 11.88 4.06
CA MET A 162 -12.66 12.40 3.39
C MET A 162 -11.71 11.29 2.96
N GLY A 163 -11.47 10.32 3.85
CA GLY A 163 -10.62 9.16 3.53
C GLY A 163 -11.17 8.30 2.37
N ILE A 164 -12.50 8.08 2.29
CA ILE A 164 -13.15 7.41 1.16
C ILE A 164 -12.90 8.18 -0.14
N ALA A 165 -13.08 9.50 -0.12
CA ALA A 165 -12.86 10.36 -1.27
C ALA A 165 -11.42 10.30 -1.78
N VAL A 166 -10.45 10.34 -0.86
CA VAL A 166 -9.02 10.20 -1.15
C VAL A 166 -8.71 8.85 -1.80
N VAL A 167 -9.15 7.76 -1.18
CA VAL A 167 -8.87 6.40 -1.69
C VAL A 167 -9.47 6.22 -3.07
N LYS A 168 -10.72 6.63 -3.28
CA LYS A 168 -11.38 6.51 -4.60
C LYS A 168 -10.71 7.38 -5.66
N GLY A 169 -10.29 8.60 -5.32
CA GLY A 169 -9.54 9.47 -6.22
C GLY A 169 -8.18 8.89 -6.61
N LEU A 170 -7.42 8.38 -5.64
CA LEU A 170 -6.12 7.76 -5.88
C LEU A 170 -6.21 6.46 -6.69
N GLN A 171 -7.16 5.58 -6.37
CA GLN A 171 -7.25 4.25 -6.98
C GLN A 171 -7.96 4.26 -8.34
N GLY A 172 -8.74 5.30 -8.64
CA GLY A 172 -9.56 5.38 -9.86
C GLY A 172 -10.80 4.48 -9.82
N PRO A 173 -11.52 4.33 -10.95
CA PRO A 173 -12.78 3.59 -11.04
C PRO A 173 -12.65 2.12 -10.60
N GLU A 174 -13.66 1.63 -9.89
CA GLU A 174 -13.67 0.27 -9.34
C GLU A 174 -13.77 -0.84 -10.41
N ASN A 175 -14.37 -0.53 -11.54
CA ASN A 175 -14.57 -1.46 -12.66
C ASN A 175 -13.38 -1.57 -13.63
N GLU A 176 -12.33 -0.78 -13.41
CA GLU A 176 -11.12 -0.89 -14.23
C GLU A 176 -10.27 -2.09 -13.83
N LYS A 177 -9.71 -2.78 -14.83
CA LYS A 177 -8.83 -3.95 -14.63
C LYS A 177 -7.60 -3.60 -13.78
N TYR A 178 -7.07 -2.39 -13.94
CA TYR A 178 -5.89 -1.92 -13.22
C TYR A 178 -6.21 -0.63 -12.47
N ARG A 179 -5.82 -0.57 -11.21
CA ARG A 179 -5.92 0.65 -10.42
C ARG A 179 -4.93 1.70 -10.92
N LYS A 180 -5.26 2.99 -10.76
CA LYS A 180 -4.31 4.07 -11.04
C LYS A 180 -3.12 4.00 -10.09
N LEU A 181 -3.40 3.97 -8.79
CA LEU A 181 -2.46 3.82 -7.69
C LEU A 181 -3.02 2.81 -6.69
N LEU A 182 -2.20 2.39 -5.74
CA LEU A 182 -2.61 1.63 -4.57
C LEU A 182 -2.57 2.55 -3.37
N ALA A 183 -3.72 2.89 -2.81
CA ALA A 183 -3.83 3.75 -1.62
C ALA A 183 -3.64 2.93 -0.34
N CYS A 184 -3.06 3.54 0.70
CA CYS A 184 -2.75 2.92 1.97
C CYS A 184 -3.40 3.67 3.14
N ALA A 185 -4.32 3.01 3.86
CA ALA A 185 -4.90 3.57 5.08
C ALA A 185 -3.89 3.46 6.23
N LYS A 186 -3.50 4.59 6.83
CA LYS A 186 -2.49 4.62 7.90
C LYS A 186 -2.92 5.52 9.07
N HIS A 187 -2.41 5.27 10.28
CA HIS A 187 -1.61 4.14 10.76
C HIS A 187 -2.49 3.28 11.66
N TYR A 188 -2.66 2.01 11.36
CA TYR A 188 -3.63 1.11 12.01
C TYR A 188 -3.03 0.44 13.25
N ALA A 189 -3.50 0.76 14.44
CA ALA A 189 -4.56 1.66 14.82
C ALA A 189 -4.18 2.48 16.06
N VAL A 190 -5.04 3.50 16.37
CA VAL A 190 -4.91 4.33 17.58
C VAL A 190 -3.61 5.16 17.64
N HIS A 191 -3.03 5.50 16.50
CA HIS A 191 -1.77 6.26 16.39
C HIS A 191 -2.05 7.77 16.30
N SER A 192 -1.90 8.50 17.41
CA SER A 192 -1.99 9.96 17.47
C SER A 192 -1.61 10.48 18.87
N GLY A 193 -0.64 9.84 19.50
CA GLY A 193 -0.08 10.28 20.78
C GLY A 193 1.10 11.23 20.61
N PRO A 194 1.72 11.66 21.72
CA PRO A 194 2.91 12.50 21.67
C PRO A 194 4.03 11.87 20.83
N GLU A 195 4.61 12.65 19.92
CA GLU A 195 5.54 12.16 18.89
C GLU A 195 6.77 11.44 19.46
N TRP A 196 7.32 11.94 20.60
CA TRP A 196 8.49 11.34 21.24
C TRP A 196 8.29 9.92 21.76
N SER A 197 7.04 9.48 21.92
CA SER A 197 6.71 8.16 22.47
C SER A 197 6.26 7.15 21.40
N ARG A 198 6.19 7.53 20.12
CA ARG A 198 5.57 6.69 19.07
C ARG A 198 6.12 5.27 18.98
N HIS A 199 7.45 5.09 19.21
CA HIS A 199 8.11 3.78 19.15
C HIS A 199 8.02 2.98 20.47
N THR A 200 7.63 3.61 21.57
CA THR A 200 7.63 2.98 22.90
C THR A 200 6.26 2.92 23.55
N ALA A 201 5.31 3.72 23.08
CA ALA A 201 3.98 3.81 23.66
C ALA A 201 3.27 2.44 23.73
N ASN A 202 2.55 2.25 24.83
CA ASN A 202 1.66 1.11 25.04
C ASN A 202 0.30 1.62 25.51
N LEU A 203 -0.72 1.41 24.69
CA LEU A 203 -2.07 1.98 24.90
C LEU A 203 -2.97 0.92 25.56
N ASN A 204 -2.86 0.74 26.87
CA ASN A 204 -3.61 -0.26 27.65
C ASN A 204 -4.95 0.24 28.19
N ASN A 205 -5.28 1.54 27.97
CA ASN A 205 -6.48 2.17 28.54
C ASN A 205 -7.48 2.62 27.47
N VAL A 206 -7.40 2.06 26.28
CA VAL A 206 -8.36 2.36 25.21
C VAL A 206 -9.61 1.53 25.49
N SER A 207 -10.72 2.22 25.86
CA SER A 207 -11.97 1.52 26.10
C SER A 207 -12.49 0.86 24.81
N PRO A 208 -13.23 -0.27 24.89
CA PRO A 208 -13.87 -0.84 23.72
C PRO A 208 -14.74 0.17 22.96
N ARG A 209 -15.40 1.06 23.67
CA ARG A 209 -16.21 2.13 23.07
C ARG A 209 -15.33 3.07 22.24
N ASP A 210 -14.25 3.59 22.81
CA ASP A 210 -13.35 4.51 22.11
C ASP A 210 -12.72 3.83 20.89
N LEU A 211 -12.31 2.58 21.04
CA LEU A 211 -11.76 1.81 19.93
C LEU A 211 -12.75 1.72 18.76
N TRP A 212 -14.00 1.32 19.03
CA TRP A 212 -14.98 1.03 18.00
C TRP A 212 -15.74 2.27 17.49
N GLU A 213 -15.88 3.31 18.30
CA GLU A 213 -16.64 4.53 17.93
C GLU A 213 -15.72 5.67 17.44
N THR A 214 -14.41 5.65 17.80
CA THR A 214 -13.48 6.73 17.47
C THR A 214 -12.34 6.29 16.55
N TYR A 215 -11.60 5.24 16.92
CA TYR A 215 -10.33 4.93 16.24
C TYR A 215 -10.46 4.00 15.04
N LEU A 216 -11.39 3.07 15.04
CA LEU A 216 -11.57 2.11 13.96
C LEU A 216 -12.53 2.53 12.84
N PRO A 217 -13.51 3.44 13.01
CA PRO A 217 -14.52 3.71 11.99
C PRO A 217 -13.95 4.12 10.63
N ALA A 218 -12.94 4.98 10.60
CA ALA A 218 -12.34 5.43 9.34
C ALA A 218 -11.67 4.26 8.59
N PHE A 219 -10.88 3.45 9.27
CA PHE A 219 -10.27 2.26 8.65
C PHE A 219 -11.32 1.29 8.11
N LYS A 220 -12.36 0.99 8.91
CA LYS A 220 -13.47 0.14 8.46
C LYS A 220 -14.14 0.70 7.21
N ALA A 221 -14.39 2.00 7.19
CA ALA A 221 -15.00 2.68 6.04
C ALA A 221 -14.13 2.59 4.79
N LEU A 222 -12.83 2.77 4.90
CA LEU A 222 -11.90 2.67 3.77
C LEU A 222 -11.80 1.24 3.23
N VAL A 223 -11.83 0.25 4.11
CA VAL A 223 -11.83 -1.17 3.70
C VAL A 223 -13.14 -1.53 3.00
N GLN A 224 -14.29 -1.22 3.61
CA GLN A 224 -15.58 -1.74 3.17
C GLN A 224 -16.27 -0.88 2.10
N LYS A 225 -15.98 0.44 2.02
CA LYS A 225 -16.65 1.38 1.12
C LYS A 225 -15.77 1.96 0.03
N ALA A 226 -14.44 1.85 0.18
CA ALA A 226 -13.49 2.38 -0.79
C ALA A 226 -12.51 1.33 -1.34
N ASP A 227 -12.60 0.07 -0.90
CA ASP A 227 -11.75 -1.04 -1.34
C ASP A 227 -10.26 -0.68 -1.33
N VAL A 228 -9.81 -0.05 -0.23
CA VAL A 228 -8.42 0.36 -0.05
C VAL A 228 -7.48 -0.84 -0.19
N ARG A 229 -6.37 -0.68 -0.91
CA ARG A 229 -5.48 -1.78 -1.30
C ARG A 229 -4.35 -2.05 -0.31
N GLU A 230 -4.07 -1.09 0.55
CA GLU A 230 -3.03 -1.26 1.56
C GLU A 230 -3.50 -0.71 2.89
N VAL A 231 -3.03 -1.33 3.98
CA VAL A 231 -3.20 -0.86 5.35
C VAL A 231 -1.84 -0.87 6.02
N MET A 232 -1.43 0.24 6.61
CA MET A 232 -0.17 0.34 7.33
C MET A 232 -0.42 0.19 8.82
N CYS A 233 0.21 -0.81 9.44
CA CYS A 233 0.17 -0.99 10.89
C CYS A 233 1.06 0.04 11.60
N ALA A 234 0.61 0.50 12.77
CA ALA A 234 1.25 1.58 13.53
C ALA A 234 2.45 1.09 14.36
N TYR A 235 3.28 2.05 14.79
CA TYR A 235 4.47 1.81 15.60
C TYR A 235 4.17 1.22 16.99
N GLN A 236 3.20 1.82 17.70
CA GLN A 236 2.98 1.55 19.11
C GLN A 236 2.35 0.16 19.39
N ARG A 237 2.27 -0.17 20.67
CA ARG A 237 1.49 -1.31 21.17
C ARG A 237 0.06 -0.90 21.50
N LEU A 238 -0.84 -1.84 21.35
CA LEU A 238 -2.21 -1.79 21.87
C LEU A 238 -2.47 -3.05 22.70
N ASP A 239 -2.85 -2.89 23.95
CA ASP A 239 -3.05 -3.98 24.92
C ASP A 239 -1.83 -4.92 24.99
N ASP A 240 -0.63 -4.33 25.13
CA ASP A 240 0.69 -4.97 25.20
C ASP A 240 1.24 -5.54 23.87
N ASP A 241 0.39 -5.74 22.87
CA ASP A 241 0.81 -6.28 21.58
C ASP A 241 1.25 -5.16 20.60
N PRO A 242 2.41 -5.27 19.91
CA PRO A 242 2.75 -4.38 18.81
C PRO A 242 1.65 -4.37 17.76
N CYS A 243 1.21 -3.21 17.29
CA CYS A 243 0.14 -3.13 16.28
C CYS A 243 0.45 -3.96 15.03
N CYS A 244 1.73 -4.03 14.62
CA CYS A 244 2.16 -4.84 13.48
C CYS A 244 2.23 -6.37 13.76
N GLY A 245 2.05 -6.81 15.00
CA GLY A 245 1.95 -8.20 15.41
C GLY A 245 0.63 -8.57 16.09
N ASN A 246 -0.26 -7.60 16.26
CA ASN A 246 -1.49 -7.77 17.00
C ASN A 246 -2.52 -8.61 16.23
N THR A 247 -2.72 -9.86 16.66
CA THR A 247 -3.65 -10.81 16.01
C THR A 247 -5.09 -10.29 16.02
N ARG A 248 -5.52 -9.63 17.11
CA ARG A 248 -6.87 -9.05 17.20
C ARG A 248 -7.08 -7.99 16.13
N LEU A 249 -6.13 -7.06 15.96
CA LEU A 249 -6.23 -6.00 14.97
C LEU A 249 -6.13 -6.54 13.54
N LEU A 250 -5.05 -7.29 13.24
CA LEU A 250 -4.70 -7.64 11.87
C LEU A 250 -5.49 -8.83 11.32
N GLN A 251 -5.73 -9.86 12.15
CA GLN A 251 -6.44 -11.05 11.70
C GLN A 251 -7.94 -10.94 11.98
N GLN A 252 -8.33 -10.82 13.26
CA GLN A 252 -9.74 -10.92 13.64
C GLN A 252 -10.55 -9.73 13.11
N ILE A 253 -10.11 -8.50 13.33
CA ILE A 253 -10.85 -7.30 12.92
C ILE A 253 -10.66 -7.01 11.43
N LEU A 254 -9.39 -6.81 11.00
CA LEU A 254 -9.12 -6.35 9.64
C LEU A 254 -9.48 -7.39 8.59
N ARG A 255 -9.04 -8.65 8.76
CA ARG A 255 -9.24 -9.68 7.74
C ARG A 255 -10.55 -10.42 7.88
N ASP A 256 -10.84 -10.95 9.07
CA ASP A 256 -11.99 -11.85 9.24
C ASP A 256 -13.31 -11.07 9.33
N GLU A 257 -13.37 -9.98 10.10
CA GLU A 257 -14.59 -9.20 10.28
C GLU A 257 -14.84 -8.21 9.13
N TRP A 258 -13.81 -7.45 8.69
CA TRP A 258 -13.99 -6.45 7.63
C TRP A 258 -13.73 -6.98 6.22
N GLY A 259 -13.13 -8.15 6.09
CA GLY A 259 -12.89 -8.81 4.81
C GLY A 259 -11.72 -8.24 4.00
N PHE A 260 -10.75 -7.58 4.63
CA PHE A 260 -9.57 -7.04 3.96
C PHE A 260 -8.69 -8.17 3.38
N LYS A 261 -8.37 -8.08 2.08
CA LYS A 261 -7.69 -9.16 1.34
C LYS A 261 -6.31 -8.79 0.82
N TYR A 262 -5.90 -7.53 0.99
CA TYR A 262 -4.73 -6.99 0.32
C TYR A 262 -3.52 -6.86 1.25
N LEU A 263 -2.59 -5.96 0.91
CA LEU A 263 -1.33 -5.79 1.62
C LEU A 263 -1.51 -5.13 2.98
N VAL A 264 -0.88 -5.72 4.00
CA VAL A 264 -0.53 -5.01 5.24
C VAL A 264 0.95 -4.69 5.18
N VAL A 265 1.29 -3.42 5.29
CA VAL A 265 2.67 -2.93 5.36
C VAL A 265 2.95 -2.39 6.77
N SER A 266 4.18 -2.54 7.24
CA SER A 266 4.59 -1.92 8.50
C SER A 266 4.95 -0.45 8.28
N ASP A 267 4.78 0.38 9.31
CA ASP A 267 5.42 1.68 9.34
C ASP A 267 6.95 1.54 9.41
N CYS A 268 7.69 2.59 9.08
CA CYS A 268 9.14 2.59 8.91
C CYS A 268 9.87 2.10 10.17
N GLY A 269 10.44 0.91 10.14
CA GLY A 269 11.13 0.29 11.28
C GLY A 269 10.23 -0.28 12.37
N ALA A 270 8.89 -0.26 12.22
CA ALA A 270 7.97 -0.77 13.23
C ALA A 270 8.17 -2.26 13.56
N ILE A 271 8.68 -3.06 12.62
CA ILE A 271 9.04 -4.46 12.89
C ILE A 271 10.26 -4.52 13.81
N ALA A 272 11.26 -3.64 13.62
CA ALA A 272 12.42 -3.58 14.50
C ALA A 272 12.06 -3.18 15.94
N ASP A 273 10.99 -2.39 16.12
CA ASP A 273 10.50 -2.01 17.45
C ASP A 273 10.12 -3.22 18.33
N PHE A 274 9.78 -4.37 17.73
CA PHE A 274 9.44 -5.58 18.50
C PHE A 274 10.53 -5.99 19.48
N TRP A 275 11.79 -5.89 19.08
CA TRP A 275 12.95 -6.20 19.95
C TRP A 275 13.67 -4.95 20.48
N THR A 276 13.73 -3.86 19.73
CA THR A 276 14.47 -2.66 20.15
C THR A 276 13.73 -1.85 21.21
N SER A 277 12.42 -1.64 21.03
CA SER A 277 11.61 -0.73 21.83
C SER A 277 10.57 -1.44 22.67
N HIS A 278 9.85 -2.40 22.11
CA HIS A 278 8.72 -3.06 22.77
C HIS A 278 9.15 -4.24 23.65
N LYS A 279 10.30 -4.87 23.36
CA LYS A 279 10.79 -6.07 24.05
C LYS A 279 9.80 -7.24 24.01
N SER A 280 8.99 -7.31 22.95
CA SER A 280 8.01 -8.38 22.70
C SER A 280 8.62 -9.58 21.96
N SER A 281 9.81 -9.43 21.38
CA SER A 281 10.65 -10.52 20.88
C SER A 281 12.10 -10.34 21.32
N SER A 282 12.90 -11.42 21.28
CA SER A 282 14.33 -11.39 21.63
C SER A 282 15.21 -10.88 20.49
N ASP A 283 14.76 -11.04 19.24
CA ASP A 283 15.45 -10.69 17.99
C ASP A 283 14.46 -10.38 16.87
N ALA A 284 14.98 -10.16 15.67
CA ALA A 284 14.21 -9.86 14.47
C ALA A 284 13.46 -11.06 13.91
#